data_61d98b2f717715b67887ae65d3a3730c
#
_entry.id   61d98b2f717715b67887ae65d3a3730c
#
_cell.length_a   1.000
_cell.length_b   1.000
_cell.length_c   1.000
_cell.angle_alpha   90.00
_cell.angle_beta   90.00
_cell.angle_gamma   90.00
#
_symmetry.space_group_name_H-M   'P 1'
#
loop_
_entity.id
_entity.type
_entity.pdbx_description
1 polymer ?
#
loop_
_entity_poly.entity_id
_entity_poly.type
_entity_poly.pdbx_seq_one_letter_code
_entity_poly.pdbx_strand_id
1 'polypeptide(L)'
;LQVVRNKGAEGVDGMKYTELKEHLVKNGEIIKEQLRTRKYKPQPVRRVEIPKPDGGVRNLGVPTVTDRFIQQAIAQVLTPIYEEQFHDHSYGFRPNRCAQQAILTALDMMNDGNDWIVDIDLEKFFDTVNHDKLMTIIGRTIKDGDVISIVRKYLVSGIMIDDEYEDSIVGTPQGGNLSPLLANIMLNELDKEMEKRGLNFVRYADDCIIMVGSETVSYTHLRAHETCADL
;
A
#
# COMPACT_ATOMS: atom_id res chain seq x y z
N LEU A 1 -4.69 -19.10 9.89
CA LEU A 1 -4.43 -17.66 9.93
C LEU A 1 -3.39 -17.30 8.88
N GLN A 2 -3.68 -16.32 8.02
CA GLN A 2 -2.80 -15.89 6.91
C GLN A 2 -1.40 -15.48 7.42
N VAL A 3 -1.35 -14.70 8.51
CA VAL A 3 -0.09 -14.25 9.14
C VAL A 3 0.82 -15.44 9.53
N VAL A 4 0.25 -16.52 10.04
CA VAL A 4 1.03 -17.71 10.41
C VAL A 4 1.54 -18.45 9.16
N ARG A 5 0.75 -18.49 8.07
CA ARG A 5 1.17 -19.11 6.80
C ARG A 5 2.33 -18.35 6.15
N ASN A 6 2.37 -17.03 6.29
CA ASN A 6 3.42 -16.20 5.71
C ASN A 6 4.78 -16.34 6.39
N LYS A 7 4.86 -16.93 7.60
CA LYS A 7 6.11 -17.20 8.34
C LYS A 7 7.05 -15.99 8.41
N GLY A 8 6.49 -14.77 8.52
CA GLY A 8 7.28 -13.54 8.50
C GLY A 8 8.15 -13.36 9.76
N ALA A 9 9.19 -12.55 9.66
CA ALA A 9 10.11 -12.22 10.75
C ALA A 9 9.39 -11.60 11.96
N GLU A 10 10.03 -11.62 13.11
CA GLU A 10 9.58 -10.97 14.35
C GLU A 10 9.71 -9.45 14.25
N GLY A 11 8.81 -8.73 14.93
CA GLY A 11 8.84 -7.28 15.07
C GLY A 11 9.77 -6.84 16.22
N VAL A 12 9.54 -5.62 16.72
CA VAL A 12 10.30 -5.04 17.85
C VAL A 12 10.11 -5.79 19.18
N ASP A 13 9.01 -6.53 19.32
CA ASP A 13 8.70 -7.32 20.51
C ASP A 13 9.36 -8.71 20.54
N GLY A 14 10.05 -9.10 19.46
CA GLY A 14 10.71 -10.40 19.33
C GLY A 14 9.76 -11.60 19.26
N MET A 15 8.42 -11.39 19.25
CA MET A 15 7.44 -12.47 19.20
C MET A 15 7.43 -13.14 17.82
N LYS A 16 7.53 -14.48 17.83
CA LYS A 16 7.48 -15.29 16.60
C LYS A 16 6.04 -15.57 16.16
N TYR A 17 5.85 -15.74 14.85
CA TYR A 17 4.52 -16.06 14.28
C TYR A 17 3.91 -17.37 14.85
N THR A 18 4.73 -18.30 15.34
CA THR A 18 4.31 -19.56 15.97
C THR A 18 3.63 -19.33 17.31
N GLU A 19 3.95 -18.26 18.01
CA GLU A 19 3.44 -17.92 19.36
C GLU A 19 2.11 -17.14 19.28
N LEU A 20 1.72 -16.65 18.09
CA LEU A 20 0.53 -15.82 17.90
C LEU A 20 -0.75 -16.47 18.45
N LYS A 21 -0.93 -17.78 18.24
CA LYS A 21 -2.14 -18.47 18.68
C LYS A 21 -2.27 -18.45 20.20
N GLU A 22 -1.20 -18.77 20.92
CA GLU A 22 -1.17 -18.77 22.38
C GLU A 22 -1.34 -17.34 22.93
N HIS A 23 -0.64 -16.38 22.32
CA HIS A 23 -0.78 -14.97 22.66
C HIS A 23 -2.23 -14.47 22.53
N LEU A 24 -2.93 -14.81 21.44
CA LEU A 24 -4.32 -14.40 21.23
C LEU A 24 -5.29 -15.11 22.19
N VAL A 25 -5.03 -16.36 22.58
CA VAL A 25 -5.83 -17.05 23.60
C VAL A 25 -5.71 -16.34 24.95
N LYS A 26 -4.51 -15.89 25.31
CA LYS A 26 -4.25 -15.23 26.60
C LYS A 26 -4.70 -13.76 26.61
N ASN A 27 -4.45 -13.01 25.53
CA ASN A 27 -4.61 -11.56 25.50
C ASN A 27 -5.72 -11.06 24.56
N GLY A 28 -6.41 -11.95 23.84
CA GLY A 28 -7.34 -11.59 22.77
C GLY A 28 -8.50 -10.68 23.25
N GLU A 29 -9.07 -10.94 24.43
CA GLU A 29 -10.16 -10.10 24.98
C GLU A 29 -9.65 -8.69 25.36
N ILE A 30 -8.43 -8.61 25.87
CA ILE A 30 -7.79 -7.32 26.20
C ILE A 30 -7.57 -6.51 24.93
N ILE A 31 -7.04 -7.17 23.87
CA ILE A 31 -6.81 -6.53 22.57
C ILE A 31 -8.13 -6.04 21.96
N LYS A 32 -9.18 -6.86 21.98
CA LYS A 32 -10.51 -6.46 21.51
C LYS A 32 -11.06 -5.24 22.25
N GLU A 33 -10.94 -5.23 23.57
CA GLU A 33 -11.40 -4.11 24.39
C GLU A 33 -10.59 -2.84 24.09
N GLN A 34 -9.28 -2.95 23.94
CA GLN A 34 -8.44 -1.83 23.55
C GLN A 34 -8.80 -1.28 22.17
N LEU A 35 -9.14 -2.14 21.20
CA LEU A 35 -9.61 -1.72 19.88
C LEU A 35 -10.96 -1.00 19.97
N ARG A 36 -11.96 -1.57 20.69
CA ARG A 36 -13.29 -0.97 20.88
C ARG A 36 -13.25 0.38 21.58
N THR A 37 -12.34 0.53 22.55
CA THR A 37 -12.18 1.77 23.32
C THR A 37 -11.21 2.75 22.69
N ARG A 38 -10.68 2.45 21.48
CA ARG A 38 -9.63 3.22 20.79
C ARG A 38 -8.33 3.40 21.58
N LYS A 39 -8.09 2.55 22.58
CA LYS A 39 -6.87 2.59 23.42
C LYS A 39 -5.73 1.75 22.87
N TYR A 40 -5.99 0.91 21.85
CA TYR A 40 -4.93 0.14 21.20
C TYR A 40 -3.89 1.09 20.61
N LYS A 41 -2.62 0.81 20.89
CA LYS A 41 -1.47 1.53 20.36
C LYS A 41 -0.62 0.53 19.57
N PRO A 42 -0.56 0.66 18.22
CA PRO A 42 0.39 -0.12 17.42
C PRO A 42 1.82 0.11 17.90
N GLN A 43 2.64 -0.94 17.83
CA GLN A 43 4.06 -0.82 18.09
C GLN A 43 4.77 -0.22 16.87
N PRO A 44 5.92 0.45 17.05
CA PRO A 44 6.73 0.88 15.92
C PRO A 44 7.17 -0.31 15.07
N VAL A 45 7.37 -0.08 13.78
CA VAL A 45 7.89 -1.12 12.90
C VAL A 45 9.41 -1.24 13.05
N ARG A 46 9.93 -2.45 13.08
CA ARG A 46 11.38 -2.69 13.07
C ARG A 46 11.91 -2.50 11.65
N ARG A 47 12.83 -1.57 11.43
CA ARG A 47 13.50 -1.38 10.13
C ARG A 47 14.44 -2.55 9.84
N VAL A 48 14.37 -3.04 8.61
CA VAL A 48 15.31 -4.01 8.05
C VAL A 48 15.72 -3.52 6.67
N GLU A 49 17.02 -3.42 6.45
CA GLU A 49 17.58 -3.04 5.16
C GLU A 49 17.78 -4.26 4.28
N ILE A 50 17.24 -4.23 3.06
CA ILE A 50 17.40 -5.29 2.07
C ILE A 50 18.22 -4.72 0.91
N PRO A 51 19.39 -5.31 0.58
CA PRO A 51 20.17 -4.88 -0.57
C PRO A 51 19.39 -5.07 -1.87
N LYS A 52 19.41 -4.06 -2.74
CA LYS A 52 18.90 -4.18 -4.11
C LYS A 52 19.99 -4.71 -5.04
N PRO A 53 19.62 -5.36 -6.17
CA PRO A 53 20.58 -5.86 -7.16
C PRO A 53 21.45 -4.75 -7.80
N ASP A 54 20.95 -3.52 -7.83
CA ASP A 54 21.60 -2.33 -8.36
C ASP A 54 22.58 -1.65 -7.37
N GLY A 55 22.79 -2.23 -6.18
CA GLY A 55 23.64 -1.69 -5.11
C GLY A 55 22.93 -0.71 -4.18
N GLY A 56 21.66 -0.41 -4.41
CA GLY A 56 20.84 0.38 -3.49
C GLY A 56 20.32 -0.44 -2.30
N VAL A 57 19.59 0.23 -1.37
CA VAL A 57 18.98 -0.39 -0.20
C VAL A 57 17.47 -0.15 -0.24
N ARG A 58 16.68 -1.20 0.07
CA ARG A 58 15.25 -1.08 0.31
C ARG A 58 14.98 -1.17 1.82
N ASN A 59 14.36 -0.15 2.36
CA ASN A 59 13.95 -0.12 3.76
C ASN A 59 12.62 -0.87 3.95
N LEU A 60 12.66 -1.98 4.68
CA LEU A 60 11.47 -2.76 5.02
C LEU A 60 11.11 -2.49 6.49
N GLY A 61 9.85 -2.15 6.76
CA GLY A 61 9.33 -2.04 8.12
C GLY A 61 8.61 -3.34 8.52
N VAL A 62 9.09 -4.01 9.56
CA VAL A 62 8.51 -5.26 10.06
C VAL A 62 7.64 -4.97 11.29
N PRO A 63 6.30 -4.96 11.18
CA PRO A 63 5.40 -4.80 12.32
C PRO A 63 5.45 -6.03 13.24
N THR A 64 5.01 -5.88 14.48
CA THR A 64 4.82 -7.03 15.38
C THR A 64 3.83 -8.05 14.80
N VAL A 65 3.90 -9.27 15.26
CA VAL A 65 3.00 -10.34 14.78
C VAL A 65 1.54 -10.02 15.14
N THR A 66 1.30 -9.40 16.29
CA THR A 66 -0.02 -8.93 16.73
C THR A 66 -0.54 -7.82 15.82
N ASP A 67 0.30 -6.83 15.49
CA ASP A 67 -0.09 -5.74 14.59
C ASP A 67 -0.38 -6.27 13.18
N ARG A 68 0.44 -7.17 12.65
CA ARG A 68 0.16 -7.85 11.37
C ARG A 68 -1.17 -8.59 11.38
N PHE A 69 -1.51 -9.23 12.50
CA PHE A 69 -2.80 -9.92 12.64
C PHE A 69 -3.98 -8.94 12.57
N ILE A 70 -3.90 -7.81 13.27
CA ILE A 70 -4.96 -6.77 13.26
C ILE A 70 -5.01 -6.11 11.88
N GLN A 71 -3.88 -5.73 11.29
CA GLN A 71 -3.81 -5.17 9.94
C GLN A 71 -4.41 -6.12 8.90
N GLN A 72 -4.13 -7.42 9.01
CA GLN A 72 -4.71 -8.44 8.13
C GLN A 72 -6.23 -8.54 8.28
N ALA A 73 -6.76 -8.44 9.49
CA ALA A 73 -8.20 -8.43 9.73
C ALA A 73 -8.87 -7.19 9.10
N ILE A 74 -8.25 -6.02 9.26
CA ILE A 74 -8.72 -4.77 8.63
C ILE A 74 -8.68 -4.91 7.10
N ALA A 75 -7.57 -5.37 6.54
CA ALA A 75 -7.42 -5.53 5.10
C ALA A 75 -8.47 -6.49 4.51
N GLN A 76 -8.80 -7.61 5.19
CA GLN A 76 -9.83 -8.54 4.73
C GLN A 76 -11.23 -7.93 4.68
N VAL A 77 -11.53 -6.99 5.55
CA VAL A 77 -12.83 -6.29 5.57
C VAL A 77 -12.87 -5.16 4.54
N LEU A 78 -11.77 -4.41 4.41
CA LEU A 78 -11.73 -3.25 3.52
C LEU A 78 -11.52 -3.63 2.05
N THR A 79 -10.76 -4.69 1.76
CA THR A 79 -10.45 -5.09 0.38
C THR A 79 -11.71 -5.25 -0.49
N PRO A 80 -12.75 -5.99 -0.11
CA PRO A 80 -13.94 -6.12 -0.96
C PRO A 80 -14.64 -4.79 -1.22
N ILE A 81 -14.61 -3.85 -0.27
CA ILE A 81 -15.25 -2.53 -0.41
C ILE A 81 -14.50 -1.68 -1.45
N TYR A 82 -13.17 -1.76 -1.47
CA TYR A 82 -12.35 -0.97 -2.39
C TYR A 82 -12.17 -1.65 -3.75
N GLU A 83 -12.25 -2.99 -3.84
CA GLU A 83 -12.20 -3.71 -5.11
C GLU A 83 -13.27 -3.25 -6.11
N GLU A 84 -14.44 -2.83 -5.64
CA GLU A 84 -15.52 -2.27 -6.46
C GLU A 84 -15.20 -0.87 -7.01
N GLN A 85 -14.17 -0.20 -6.46
CA GLN A 85 -13.79 1.17 -6.81
C GLN A 85 -12.50 1.25 -7.62
N PHE A 86 -11.69 0.19 -7.59
CA PHE A 86 -10.40 0.16 -8.28
C PHE A 86 -10.57 0.00 -9.79
N HIS A 87 -9.79 0.77 -10.54
CA HIS A 87 -9.79 0.72 -12.00
C HIS A 87 -9.41 -0.67 -12.53
N ASP A 88 -9.98 -1.06 -13.67
CA ASP A 88 -9.74 -2.38 -14.26
C ASP A 88 -8.29 -2.59 -14.74
N HIS A 89 -7.60 -1.53 -15.09
CA HIS A 89 -6.19 -1.58 -15.49
C HIS A 89 -5.19 -1.49 -14.33
N SER A 90 -5.66 -1.59 -13.09
CA SER A 90 -4.83 -1.73 -11.89
C SER A 90 -4.75 -3.19 -11.46
N TYR A 91 -3.55 -3.76 -11.35
CA TYR A 91 -3.34 -5.20 -11.16
C TYR A 91 -2.58 -5.57 -9.90
N GLY A 92 -1.62 -4.76 -9.46
CA GLY A 92 -0.78 -5.09 -8.31
C GLY A 92 -1.53 -5.12 -6.98
N PHE A 93 -1.18 -6.07 -6.10
CA PHE A 93 -1.74 -6.22 -4.75
C PHE A 93 -3.25 -6.46 -4.67
N ARG A 94 -3.88 -6.87 -5.74
CA ARG A 94 -5.33 -7.12 -5.81
C ARG A 94 -5.63 -8.62 -5.88
N PRO A 95 -6.74 -9.10 -5.26
CA PRO A 95 -7.14 -10.49 -5.36
C PRO A 95 -7.50 -10.86 -6.81
N ASN A 96 -7.11 -12.07 -7.22
CA ASN A 96 -7.38 -12.61 -8.56
C ASN A 96 -6.77 -11.83 -9.73
N ARG A 97 -5.82 -10.92 -9.46
CA ARG A 97 -5.07 -10.19 -10.46
C ARG A 97 -3.57 -10.50 -10.35
N CYS A 98 -2.87 -10.46 -11.48
CA CYS A 98 -1.44 -10.80 -11.56
C CYS A 98 -0.73 -10.00 -12.65
N ALA A 99 0.62 -10.02 -12.61
CA ALA A 99 1.45 -9.31 -13.57
C ALA A 99 1.23 -9.77 -15.03
N GLN A 100 0.95 -11.06 -15.23
CA GLN A 100 0.67 -11.60 -16.56
C GLN A 100 -0.56 -10.96 -17.22
N GLN A 101 -1.61 -10.71 -16.44
CA GLN A 101 -2.81 -10.01 -16.92
C GLN A 101 -2.48 -8.55 -17.28
N ALA A 102 -1.66 -7.86 -16.48
CA ALA A 102 -1.21 -6.51 -16.78
C ALA A 102 -0.43 -6.45 -18.12
N ILE A 103 0.48 -7.40 -18.33
CA ILE A 103 1.26 -7.52 -19.58
C ILE A 103 0.34 -7.77 -20.78
N LEU A 104 -0.62 -8.68 -20.67
CA LEU A 104 -1.56 -8.96 -21.76
C LEU A 104 -2.39 -7.72 -22.12
N THR A 105 -2.90 -6.98 -21.13
CA THR A 105 -3.63 -5.73 -21.36
C THR A 105 -2.75 -4.68 -22.05
N ALA A 106 -1.48 -4.55 -21.64
CA ALA A 106 -0.54 -3.65 -22.29
C ALA A 106 -0.29 -4.05 -23.77
N LEU A 107 -0.12 -5.34 -24.04
CA LEU A 107 0.05 -5.86 -25.41
C LEU A 107 -1.18 -5.59 -26.28
N ASP A 108 -2.40 -5.76 -25.74
CA ASP A 108 -3.62 -5.46 -26.48
C ASP A 108 -3.68 -3.96 -26.84
N MET A 109 -3.36 -3.07 -25.92
CA MET A 109 -3.28 -1.63 -26.19
C MET A 109 -2.23 -1.25 -27.23
N MET A 110 -1.07 -1.93 -27.23
CA MET A 110 -0.05 -1.74 -28.27
C MET A 110 -0.53 -2.21 -29.63
N ASN A 111 -1.21 -3.36 -29.72
CA ASN A 111 -1.78 -3.87 -30.96
C ASN A 111 -2.86 -2.94 -31.54
N ASP A 112 -3.52 -2.13 -30.70
CA ASP A 112 -4.46 -1.08 -31.09
C ASP A 112 -3.77 0.20 -31.61
N GLY A 113 -2.44 0.20 -31.77
CA GLY A 113 -1.66 1.29 -32.35
C GLY A 113 -1.11 2.29 -31.33
N ASN A 114 -1.05 1.93 -30.04
CA ASN A 114 -0.43 2.77 -29.01
C ASN A 114 1.02 2.31 -28.75
N ASP A 115 1.91 2.54 -29.72
CA ASP A 115 3.27 2.00 -29.76
C ASP A 115 4.28 2.77 -28.89
N TRP A 116 3.90 3.95 -28.40
CA TRP A 116 4.77 4.77 -27.56
C TRP A 116 4.42 4.55 -26.09
N ILE A 117 5.45 4.24 -25.30
CA ILE A 117 5.30 3.95 -23.86
C ILE A 117 5.91 5.08 -23.05
N VAL A 118 5.13 5.62 -22.12
CA VAL A 118 5.60 6.50 -21.06
C VAL A 118 5.63 5.70 -19.76
N ASP A 119 6.82 5.47 -19.24
CA ASP A 119 7.04 4.80 -17.97
C ASP A 119 7.00 5.83 -16.84
N ILE A 120 6.14 5.61 -15.84
CA ILE A 120 5.99 6.46 -14.66
C ILE A 120 6.52 5.71 -13.45
N ASP A 121 7.66 6.16 -12.94
CA ASP A 121 8.23 5.71 -11.67
C ASP A 121 7.87 6.71 -10.56
N LEU A 122 7.13 6.23 -9.57
CA LEU A 122 6.79 7.03 -8.40
C LEU A 122 7.92 6.90 -7.36
N GLU A 123 8.89 7.81 -7.42
CA GLU A 123 10.07 7.77 -6.55
C GLU A 123 9.67 7.63 -5.08
N LYS A 124 10.11 6.51 -4.46
CA LYS A 124 9.88 6.22 -3.03
C LYS A 124 8.41 6.37 -2.60
N PHE A 125 7.46 5.98 -3.44
CA PHE A 125 6.03 6.18 -3.20
C PHE A 125 5.62 5.82 -1.77
N PHE A 126 6.00 4.63 -1.27
CA PHE A 126 5.64 4.20 0.07
C PHE A 126 6.21 5.09 1.18
N ASP A 127 7.34 5.75 0.94
CA ASP A 127 8.01 6.61 1.93
C ASP A 127 7.48 8.06 1.88
N THR A 128 6.74 8.44 0.83
CA THR A 128 6.28 9.81 0.59
C THR A 128 4.77 10.02 0.72
N VAL A 129 3.98 8.95 0.93
CA VAL A 129 2.52 9.04 1.08
C VAL A 129 2.14 10.03 2.18
N ASN A 130 1.38 11.06 1.80
CA ASN A 130 0.84 12.01 2.76
C ASN A 130 -0.32 11.39 3.54
N HIS A 131 -0.17 11.27 4.87
CA HIS A 131 -1.14 10.63 5.74
C HIS A 131 -2.51 11.32 5.72
N ASP A 132 -2.56 12.67 5.70
CA ASP A 132 -3.81 13.40 5.75
C ASP A 132 -4.60 13.30 4.44
N LYS A 133 -3.91 13.34 3.29
CA LYS A 133 -4.50 13.05 1.97
C LYS A 133 -5.07 11.64 1.93
N LEU A 134 -4.30 10.63 2.32
CA LEU A 134 -4.74 9.23 2.36
C LEU A 134 -5.96 9.06 3.28
N MET A 135 -5.93 9.62 4.49
CA MET A 135 -7.05 9.55 5.43
C MET A 135 -8.29 10.27 4.91
N THR A 136 -8.13 11.36 4.17
CA THR A 136 -9.23 12.05 3.50
C THR A 136 -9.89 11.16 2.44
N ILE A 137 -9.10 10.48 1.62
CA ILE A 137 -9.59 9.55 0.60
C ILE A 137 -10.33 8.38 1.25
N ILE A 138 -9.73 7.75 2.28
CA ILE A 138 -10.36 6.66 3.03
C ILE A 138 -11.69 7.12 3.64
N GLY A 139 -11.74 8.32 4.21
CA GLY A 139 -12.93 8.90 4.83
C GLY A 139 -14.07 9.20 3.85
N ARG A 140 -13.84 9.21 2.53
CA ARG A 140 -14.92 9.30 1.52
C ARG A 140 -15.78 8.04 1.52
N THR A 141 -15.17 6.87 1.70
CA THR A 141 -15.81 5.54 1.64
C THR A 141 -16.12 5.00 3.03
N ILE A 142 -15.16 5.03 3.95
CA ILE A 142 -15.29 4.46 5.29
C ILE A 142 -15.73 5.56 6.26
N LYS A 143 -16.90 5.37 6.88
CA LYS A 143 -17.46 6.32 7.86
C LYS A 143 -17.30 5.84 9.31
N ASP A 144 -16.81 4.62 9.50
CA ASP A 144 -16.56 4.07 10.83
C ASP A 144 -15.34 4.74 11.46
N GLY A 145 -15.58 5.53 12.53
CA GLY A 145 -14.53 6.26 13.22
C GLY A 145 -13.52 5.38 13.95
N ASP A 146 -13.87 4.13 14.28
CA ASP A 146 -12.95 3.20 14.94
C ASP A 146 -11.94 2.65 13.91
N VAL A 147 -12.42 2.32 12.72
CA VAL A 147 -11.57 1.90 11.59
C VAL A 147 -10.65 3.06 11.16
N ILE A 148 -11.18 4.26 11.00
CA ILE A 148 -10.39 5.46 10.67
C ILE A 148 -9.30 5.70 11.73
N SER A 149 -9.65 5.60 13.02
CA SER A 149 -8.71 5.81 14.11
C SER A 149 -7.57 4.80 14.11
N ILE A 150 -7.86 3.51 13.92
CA ILE A 150 -6.83 2.48 13.94
C ILE A 150 -5.93 2.52 12.70
N VAL A 151 -6.47 2.81 11.51
CA VAL A 151 -5.67 3.01 10.30
C VAL A 151 -4.68 4.16 10.49
N ARG A 152 -5.15 5.32 10.99
CA ARG A 152 -4.28 6.45 11.27
C ARG A 152 -3.19 6.10 12.27
N LYS A 153 -3.51 5.36 13.32
CA LYS A 153 -2.50 4.92 14.31
C LYS A 153 -1.42 4.03 13.71
N TYR A 154 -1.75 3.18 12.73
CA TYR A 154 -0.74 2.40 12.00
C TYR A 154 0.16 3.27 11.14
N LEU A 155 -0.36 4.32 10.50
CA LEU A 155 0.45 5.25 9.72
C LEU A 155 1.47 6.01 10.58
N VAL A 156 1.10 6.38 11.81
CA VAL A 156 1.93 7.18 12.73
C VAL A 156 2.60 6.33 13.83
N SER A 157 2.69 5.01 13.66
CA SER A 157 3.22 4.13 14.71
C SER A 157 4.73 4.28 14.95
N GLY A 158 5.43 4.96 14.04
CA GLY A 158 6.87 5.14 14.12
C GLY A 158 7.70 3.97 13.63
N ILE A 159 8.98 4.17 13.59
CA ILE A 159 9.98 3.22 13.09
C ILE A 159 11.04 3.03 14.17
N MET A 160 11.49 1.80 14.37
CA MET A 160 12.61 1.47 15.25
C MET A 160 13.83 1.11 14.39
N ILE A 161 14.89 1.85 14.57
CA ILE A 161 16.19 1.67 13.88
C ILE A 161 17.26 1.48 14.96
N ASP A 162 17.93 0.33 14.99
CA ASP A 162 19.00 0.03 15.94
C ASP A 162 18.63 0.40 17.40
N ASP A 163 17.40 0.05 17.81
CA ASP A 163 16.80 0.35 19.11
C ASP A 163 16.49 1.85 19.38
N GLU A 164 16.67 2.73 18.40
CA GLU A 164 16.24 4.12 18.45
C GLU A 164 14.88 4.32 17.77
N TYR A 165 13.99 5.08 18.41
CA TYR A 165 12.67 5.39 17.90
C TYR A 165 12.69 6.64 17.02
N GLU A 166 12.11 6.53 15.82
CA GLU A 166 11.85 7.66 14.91
C GLU A 166 10.34 7.80 14.63
N ASP A 167 9.88 9.02 14.61
CA ASP A 167 8.49 9.34 14.24
C ASP A 167 8.24 9.09 12.74
N SER A 168 7.10 8.49 12.41
CA SER A 168 6.62 8.38 11.03
C SER A 168 5.63 9.52 10.75
N ILE A 169 6.09 10.59 10.12
CA ILE A 169 5.28 11.77 9.78
C ILE A 169 4.64 11.60 8.39
N VAL A 170 5.31 10.91 7.50
CA VAL A 170 4.89 10.59 6.13
C VAL A 170 5.21 9.13 5.81
N GLY A 171 4.59 8.62 4.77
CA GLY A 171 4.86 7.28 4.27
C GLY A 171 3.99 6.18 4.92
N THR A 172 3.98 5.04 4.26
CA THR A 172 3.39 3.80 4.78
C THR A 172 4.50 2.77 4.95
N PRO A 173 4.63 2.11 6.12
CA PRO A 173 5.71 1.15 6.32
C PRO A 173 5.68 0.05 5.24
N GLN A 174 6.75 -0.07 4.46
CA GLN A 174 6.90 -1.18 3.51
C GLN A 174 7.01 -2.49 4.30
N GLY A 175 6.01 -3.37 4.18
CA GLY A 175 5.98 -4.67 4.87
C GLY A 175 4.82 -4.88 5.84
N GLY A 176 4.02 -3.87 6.09
CA GLY A 176 2.73 -4.00 6.77
C GLY A 176 1.68 -4.70 5.90
N ASN A 177 0.82 -5.55 6.49
CA ASN A 177 -0.22 -6.26 5.75
C ASN A 177 -1.30 -5.32 5.17
N LEU A 178 -1.43 -4.12 5.70
CA LEU A 178 -2.39 -3.11 5.26
C LEU A 178 -1.81 -2.18 4.17
N SER A 179 -0.49 -2.00 4.15
CA SER A 179 0.18 -1.04 3.26
C SER A 179 -0.12 -1.23 1.76
N PRO A 180 -0.21 -2.46 1.22
CA PRO A 180 -0.57 -2.67 -0.19
C PRO A 180 -1.97 -2.15 -0.54
N LEU A 181 -2.94 -2.35 0.35
CA LEU A 181 -4.29 -1.83 0.15
C LEU A 181 -4.32 -0.30 0.23
N LEU A 182 -3.63 0.28 1.22
CA LEU A 182 -3.54 1.75 1.38
C LEU A 182 -2.87 2.40 0.16
N ALA A 183 -1.83 1.77 -0.39
CA ALA A 183 -1.18 2.18 -1.61
C ALA A 183 -2.16 2.22 -2.79
N ASN A 184 -2.91 1.15 -3.01
CA ASN A 184 -3.91 1.10 -4.08
C ASN A 184 -5.04 2.13 -3.89
N ILE A 185 -5.48 2.38 -2.64
CA ILE A 185 -6.48 3.43 -2.35
C ILE A 185 -5.97 4.82 -2.77
N MET A 186 -4.71 5.13 -2.47
CA MET A 186 -4.09 6.40 -2.85
C MET A 186 -3.91 6.50 -4.36
N LEU A 187 -3.35 5.47 -4.99
CA LEU A 187 -3.06 5.42 -6.42
C LEU A 187 -4.31 5.33 -7.30
N ASN A 188 -5.45 4.91 -6.75
CA ASN A 188 -6.72 4.94 -7.48
C ASN A 188 -7.17 6.36 -7.85
N GLU A 189 -6.71 7.39 -7.15
CA GLU A 189 -6.96 8.78 -7.56
C GLU A 189 -6.16 9.13 -8.83
N LEU A 190 -4.94 8.59 -8.98
CA LEU A 190 -4.17 8.67 -10.23
C LEU A 190 -4.86 7.91 -11.36
N ASP A 191 -5.32 6.68 -11.08
CA ASP A 191 -6.05 5.85 -12.06
C ASP A 191 -7.28 6.60 -12.61
N LYS A 192 -8.07 7.20 -11.73
CA LYS A 192 -9.26 8.00 -12.11
C LYS A 192 -8.90 9.23 -12.94
N GLU A 193 -7.79 9.91 -12.63
CA GLU A 193 -7.36 11.06 -13.40
C GLU A 193 -6.86 10.65 -14.79
N MET A 194 -6.15 9.52 -14.91
CA MET A 194 -5.76 8.95 -16.20
C MET A 194 -6.98 8.55 -17.04
N GLU A 195 -7.97 7.87 -16.43
CA GLU A 195 -9.23 7.52 -17.09
C GLU A 195 -9.98 8.76 -17.59
N LYS A 196 -10.11 9.79 -16.74
CA LYS A 196 -10.76 11.07 -17.09
C LYS A 196 -10.09 11.76 -18.27
N ARG A 197 -8.79 11.61 -18.42
CA ARG A 197 -8.01 12.14 -19.56
C ARG A 197 -8.07 11.24 -20.81
N GLY A 198 -8.71 10.09 -20.72
CA GLY A 198 -8.79 9.11 -21.81
C GLY A 198 -7.47 8.45 -22.14
N LEU A 199 -6.59 8.28 -21.15
CA LEU A 199 -5.27 7.66 -21.32
C LEU A 199 -5.37 6.15 -21.26
N ASN A 200 -4.68 5.48 -22.18
CA ASN A 200 -4.45 4.04 -22.11
C ASN A 200 -3.30 3.78 -21.13
N PHE A 201 -3.59 3.17 -20.01
CA PHE A 201 -2.57 2.89 -19.00
C PHE A 201 -2.71 1.50 -18.40
N VAL A 202 -1.62 0.99 -17.84
CA VAL A 202 -1.59 -0.22 -17.03
C VAL A 202 -0.75 0.04 -15.80
N ARG A 203 -1.30 -0.25 -14.63
CA ARG A 203 -0.60 -0.08 -13.35
C ARG A 203 -0.44 -1.41 -12.63
N TYR A 204 0.76 -1.68 -12.14
CA TYR A 204 1.07 -2.81 -11.25
C TYR A 204 1.72 -2.30 -9.97
N ALA A 205 0.94 -2.14 -8.89
CA ALA A 205 1.35 -1.47 -7.65
C ALA A 205 1.73 0.00 -7.92
N ASP A 206 2.97 0.38 -7.66
CA ASP A 206 3.57 1.70 -7.92
C ASP A 206 4.14 1.86 -9.33
N ASP A 207 4.39 0.76 -10.03
CA ASP A 207 4.81 0.79 -11.45
C ASP A 207 3.60 1.10 -12.36
N CYS A 208 3.73 2.11 -13.21
CA CYS A 208 2.66 2.52 -14.13
C CYS A 208 3.22 2.87 -15.50
N ILE A 209 2.59 2.33 -16.55
CA ILE A 209 2.90 2.70 -17.93
C ILE A 209 1.67 3.32 -18.60
N ILE A 210 1.89 4.38 -19.38
CA ILE A 210 0.88 4.96 -20.27
C ILE A 210 1.30 4.66 -21.71
N MET A 211 0.32 4.26 -22.53
CA MET A 211 0.55 3.95 -23.94
C MET A 211 -0.19 4.94 -24.81
N VAL A 212 0.51 5.50 -25.81
CA VAL A 212 0.00 6.53 -26.70
C VAL A 212 0.38 6.26 -28.15
N GLY A 213 -0.43 6.78 -29.09
CA GLY A 213 -0.24 6.55 -30.53
C GLY A 213 0.84 7.40 -31.20
N SER A 214 1.49 8.34 -30.50
CA SER A 214 2.56 9.15 -31.08
C SER A 214 3.50 9.75 -30.03
N GLU A 215 4.74 10.01 -30.43
CA GLU A 215 5.77 10.65 -29.60
C GLU A 215 5.35 12.06 -29.12
N THR A 216 4.72 12.85 -29.95
CA THR A 216 4.25 14.21 -29.60
C THR A 216 3.24 14.18 -28.47
N VAL A 217 2.36 13.19 -28.45
CA VAL A 217 1.36 12.98 -27.38
C VAL A 217 2.05 12.56 -26.09
N SER A 218 3.09 11.73 -26.15
CA SER A 218 3.85 11.29 -24.97
C SER A 218 4.47 12.48 -24.22
N TYR A 219 5.12 13.42 -24.92
CA TYR A 219 5.70 14.64 -24.33
C TYR A 219 4.66 15.57 -23.70
N THR A 220 3.47 15.66 -24.30
CA THR A 220 2.39 16.50 -23.76
C THR A 220 1.88 15.95 -22.44
N HIS A 221 1.82 14.64 -22.30
CA HIS A 221 1.38 13.98 -21.07
C HIS A 221 2.45 14.00 -19.97
N LEU A 222 3.74 13.84 -20.31
CA LEU A 222 4.85 13.99 -19.35
C LEU A 222 4.82 15.35 -18.65
N ARG A 223 4.66 16.46 -19.40
CA ARG A 223 4.54 17.81 -18.82
C ARG A 223 3.30 18.00 -17.95
N ALA A 224 2.19 17.32 -18.27
CA ALA A 224 1.01 17.34 -17.42
C ALA A 224 1.20 16.56 -16.10
N HIS A 225 2.12 15.59 -16.05
CA HIS A 225 2.46 14.82 -14.85
C HIS A 225 3.38 15.57 -13.89
N GLU A 226 4.26 16.45 -14.37
CA GLU A 226 5.04 17.34 -13.49
C GLU A 226 4.14 18.24 -12.62
N THR A 227 2.92 18.55 -13.09
CA THR A 227 1.90 19.27 -12.32
C THR A 227 1.00 18.39 -11.45
N CYS A 228 1.02 17.05 -11.63
CA CYS A 228 0.30 16.09 -10.80
C CYS A 228 1.15 15.52 -9.65
N ALA A 229 2.43 15.85 -9.55
CA ALA A 229 3.31 15.47 -8.44
C ALA A 229 2.85 16.06 -7.09
N ASP A 230 1.85 16.93 -7.09
CA ASP A 230 1.16 17.45 -5.90
C ASP A 230 -0.03 16.58 -5.44
N LEU A 231 -0.24 15.39 -6.01
CA LEU A 231 -1.16 14.37 -5.52
C LEU A 231 -0.42 13.47 -4.52
#